data_cd9d60a017ed1dbb9165b14f7c5f1479
#
_entry.id   cd9d60a017ed1dbb9165b14f7c5f1479
#
_cell.length_a   1.000
_cell.length_b   1.000
_cell.length_c   1.000
_cell.angle_alpha   90.00
_cell.angle_beta   90.00
_cell.angle_gamma   90.00
#
_symmetry.space_group_name_H-M   'P 1'
#
loop_
_entity.id
_entity.type
_entity.pdbx_description
1 polymer ?
#
loop_
_entity_poly.entity_id
_entity_poly.type
_entity_poly.pdbx_seq_one_letter_code
_entity_poly.pdbx_strand_id
1 'polypeptide(L)'
;MTPEAKARQSIDALLEQAGWHVCDMADANIHAARGVALREFPLNTGYGFADYLLYIDGRAAGVIEAKKAGSTLTGVEVQSARYAKGLPESLPAWLRPLPFSYESTGIETHFTQGLDPHPRARSVFAFHRPETLAALLQYLPASGANLPSGAVHTGTEVPSGTHFGASTFLTRLQTMPQLLEDGLWPAQITAIRNLEASLAANKPRALIQMATGSGKTYTAISFIYRLIKFA
;
A
#
# COMPACT_ATOMS: atom_id res chain seq x y z
N MET A 1 -23.34 4.75 -21.79
CA MET A 1 -22.34 4.18 -20.87
C MET A 1 -22.52 4.87 -19.53
N THR A 2 -22.67 4.13 -18.43
CA THR A 2 -22.81 4.69 -17.08
C THR A 2 -21.48 5.31 -16.62
N PRO A 3 -21.49 6.30 -15.69
CA PRO A 3 -20.26 6.88 -15.15
C PRO A 3 -19.33 5.85 -14.49
N GLU A 4 -19.88 4.80 -13.89
CA GLU A 4 -19.12 3.69 -13.31
C GLU A 4 -18.46 2.81 -14.38
N ALA A 5 -19.17 2.49 -15.46
CA ALA A 5 -18.59 1.75 -16.58
C ALA A 5 -17.42 2.51 -17.24
N LYS A 6 -17.52 3.86 -17.32
CA LYS A 6 -16.41 4.68 -17.80
C LYS A 6 -15.21 4.67 -16.85
N ALA A 7 -15.45 4.71 -15.53
CA ALA A 7 -14.38 4.62 -14.54
C ALA A 7 -13.66 3.26 -14.64
N ARG A 8 -14.40 2.15 -14.78
CA ARG A 8 -13.81 0.81 -14.95
C ARG A 8 -12.96 0.71 -16.21
N GLN A 9 -13.38 1.26 -17.36
CA GLN A 9 -12.54 1.30 -18.56
C GLN A 9 -11.23 2.04 -18.34
N SER A 10 -11.28 3.16 -17.61
CA SER A 10 -10.05 3.91 -17.26
C SER A 10 -9.16 3.10 -16.32
N ILE A 11 -9.74 2.40 -15.33
CA ILE A 11 -9.00 1.54 -14.40
C ILE A 11 -8.37 0.37 -15.16
N ASP A 12 -9.08 -0.26 -16.08
CA ASP A 12 -8.53 -1.34 -16.94
C ASP A 12 -7.28 -0.87 -17.66
N ALA A 13 -7.36 0.27 -18.36
CA ALA A 13 -6.23 0.83 -19.10
C ALA A 13 -5.03 1.17 -18.17
N LEU A 14 -5.28 1.69 -16.97
CA LEU A 14 -4.25 1.99 -15.99
C LEU A 14 -3.60 0.72 -15.42
N LEU A 15 -4.37 -0.35 -15.21
CA LEU A 15 -3.86 -1.64 -14.77
C LEU A 15 -3.00 -2.29 -15.85
N GLU A 16 -3.46 -2.30 -17.11
CA GLU A 16 -2.69 -2.81 -18.25
C GLU A 16 -1.37 -2.04 -18.42
N GLN A 17 -1.42 -0.71 -18.31
CA GLN A 17 -0.23 0.14 -18.32
C GLN A 17 0.76 -0.18 -17.18
N ALA A 18 0.25 -0.59 -16.03
CA ALA A 18 1.05 -1.04 -14.90
C ALA A 18 1.54 -2.50 -15.03
N GLY A 19 1.19 -3.20 -16.12
CA GLY A 19 1.64 -4.56 -16.40
C GLY A 19 0.73 -5.67 -15.87
N TRP A 20 -0.52 -5.36 -15.50
CA TRP A 20 -1.51 -6.34 -15.10
C TRP A 20 -2.20 -6.95 -16.33
N HIS A 21 -2.46 -8.25 -16.28
CA HIS A 21 -3.36 -8.91 -17.20
C HIS A 21 -4.80 -8.79 -16.68
N VAL A 22 -5.63 -8.01 -17.35
CA VAL A 22 -7.02 -7.76 -16.93
C VAL A 22 -7.95 -8.67 -17.74
N CYS A 23 -8.79 -9.44 -17.03
CA CYS A 23 -9.74 -10.36 -17.67
C CYS A 23 -11.02 -10.53 -16.87
N ASP A 24 -12.05 -11.07 -17.51
CA ASP A 24 -13.30 -11.42 -16.86
C ASP A 24 -13.23 -12.82 -16.24
N MET A 25 -14.16 -13.12 -15.35
CA MET A 25 -14.24 -14.44 -14.70
C MET A 25 -14.36 -15.61 -15.68
N ALA A 26 -15.03 -15.41 -16.82
CA ALA A 26 -15.20 -16.45 -17.84
C ALA A 26 -13.87 -16.88 -18.48
N ASP A 27 -12.91 -15.94 -18.59
CA ASP A 27 -11.60 -16.15 -19.20
C ASP A 27 -10.48 -16.23 -18.13
N ALA A 28 -10.86 -16.49 -16.88
CA ALA A 28 -9.95 -16.44 -15.74
C ALA A 28 -8.82 -17.47 -15.84
N ASN A 29 -7.60 -16.98 -16.05
CA ASN A 29 -6.38 -17.75 -15.91
C ASN A 29 -5.42 -17.01 -14.99
N ILE A 30 -5.42 -17.38 -13.72
CA ILE A 30 -4.57 -16.75 -12.67
C ILE A 30 -3.06 -16.96 -12.89
N HIS A 31 -2.68 -17.76 -13.90
CA HIS A 31 -1.30 -18.04 -14.29
C HIS A 31 -0.96 -17.43 -15.67
N ALA A 32 -1.85 -16.64 -16.28
CA ALA A 32 -1.62 -16.01 -17.58
C ALA A 32 -0.46 -15.01 -17.56
N ALA A 33 -0.24 -14.37 -16.40
CA ALA A 33 0.85 -13.43 -16.15
C ALA A 33 1.23 -13.45 -14.66
N ARG A 34 2.32 -12.78 -14.28
CA ARG A 34 2.67 -12.58 -12.87
C ARG A 34 1.54 -11.89 -12.11
N GLY A 35 0.95 -10.85 -12.68
CA GLY A 35 -0.17 -10.10 -12.13
C GLY A 35 -1.42 -10.28 -12.97
N VAL A 36 -2.50 -10.79 -12.38
CA VAL A 36 -3.81 -10.93 -13.01
C VAL A 36 -4.86 -10.18 -12.21
N ALA A 37 -5.66 -9.37 -12.87
CA ALA A 37 -6.79 -8.64 -12.29
C ALA A 37 -8.09 -9.20 -12.84
N LEU A 38 -8.86 -9.90 -12.00
CA LEU A 38 -10.17 -10.47 -12.36
C LEU A 38 -11.27 -9.48 -12.02
N ARG A 39 -12.08 -9.11 -13.03
CA ARG A 39 -13.23 -8.21 -12.85
C ARG A 39 -14.39 -8.90 -12.14
N GLU A 40 -15.17 -8.11 -11.40
CA GLU A 40 -16.46 -8.49 -10.81
C GLU A 40 -16.42 -9.82 -10.05
N PHE A 41 -15.41 -9.97 -9.19
CA PHE A 41 -15.17 -11.23 -8.48
C PHE A 41 -16.18 -11.43 -7.35
N PRO A 42 -16.95 -12.55 -7.33
CA PRO A 42 -17.88 -12.86 -6.26
C PRO A 42 -17.13 -13.26 -4.98
N LEU A 43 -17.43 -12.58 -3.89
CA LEU A 43 -16.91 -12.88 -2.57
C LEU A 43 -17.88 -13.80 -1.81
N ASN A 44 -17.48 -14.26 -0.63
CA ASN A 44 -18.35 -15.05 0.26
C ASN A 44 -19.68 -14.35 0.52
N THR A 45 -20.72 -15.14 0.82
CA THR A 45 -22.06 -14.64 1.15
C THR A 45 -21.98 -13.52 2.20
N GLY A 46 -22.61 -12.39 1.90
CA GLY A 46 -22.62 -11.20 2.75
C GLY A 46 -21.50 -10.18 2.46
N TYR A 47 -20.51 -10.51 1.63
CA TYR A 47 -19.44 -9.58 1.24
C TYR A 47 -19.65 -8.93 -0.13
N GLY A 48 -20.52 -9.49 -0.99
CA GLY A 48 -20.83 -8.93 -2.31
C GLY A 48 -19.79 -9.30 -3.37
N PHE A 49 -19.48 -8.33 -4.24
CA PHE A 49 -18.51 -8.49 -5.33
C PHE A 49 -17.38 -7.48 -5.15
N ALA A 50 -16.15 -7.89 -5.36
CA ALA A 50 -15.04 -6.97 -5.57
C ALA A 50 -15.05 -6.52 -7.05
N ASP A 51 -14.88 -5.23 -7.32
CA ASP A 51 -14.76 -4.77 -8.71
C ASP A 51 -13.58 -5.42 -9.43
N TYR A 52 -12.46 -5.61 -8.69
CA TYR A 52 -11.34 -6.44 -9.15
C TYR A 52 -10.74 -7.23 -8.00
N LEU A 53 -10.39 -8.49 -8.26
CA LEU A 53 -9.52 -9.30 -7.41
C LEU A 53 -8.15 -9.41 -8.07
N LEU A 54 -7.10 -9.05 -7.32
CA LEU A 54 -5.72 -9.07 -7.80
C LEU A 54 -5.01 -10.36 -7.41
N TYR A 55 -4.47 -11.06 -8.39
CA TYR A 55 -3.60 -12.21 -8.21
C TYR A 55 -2.15 -11.86 -8.51
N ILE A 56 -1.23 -12.35 -7.72
CA ILE A 56 0.21 -12.26 -7.92
C ILE A 56 0.78 -13.67 -7.81
N ASP A 57 1.50 -14.11 -8.85
CA ASP A 57 2.06 -15.46 -8.94
C ASP A 57 1.03 -16.56 -8.58
N GLY A 58 -0.20 -16.43 -9.10
CA GLY A 58 -1.29 -17.39 -8.92
C GLY A 58 -1.98 -17.37 -7.55
N ARG A 59 -1.69 -16.39 -6.68
CA ARG A 59 -2.32 -16.25 -5.36
C ARG A 59 -2.99 -14.89 -5.22
N ALA A 60 -4.18 -14.87 -4.64
CA ALA A 60 -4.88 -13.61 -4.35
C ALA A 60 -4.07 -12.76 -3.38
N ALA A 61 -3.90 -11.48 -3.71
CA ALA A 61 -3.07 -10.54 -2.97
C ALA A 61 -3.80 -9.24 -2.60
N GLY A 62 -4.85 -8.86 -3.33
CA GLY A 62 -5.54 -7.59 -3.07
C GLY A 62 -6.85 -7.45 -3.80
N VAL A 63 -7.52 -6.34 -3.54
CA VAL A 63 -8.79 -5.95 -4.16
C VAL A 63 -8.74 -4.51 -4.65
N ILE A 64 -9.56 -4.20 -5.66
CA ILE A 64 -9.80 -2.83 -6.09
C ILE A 64 -11.31 -2.57 -6.00
N GLU A 65 -11.66 -1.43 -5.44
CA GLU A 65 -12.99 -0.84 -5.46
C GLU A 65 -13.01 0.30 -6.46
N ALA A 66 -13.89 0.20 -7.46
CA ALA A 66 -14.08 1.22 -8.48
C ALA A 66 -15.20 2.19 -8.07
N LYS A 67 -14.96 3.47 -8.19
CA LYS A 67 -15.94 4.53 -7.96
C LYS A 67 -16.07 5.42 -9.19
N LYS A 68 -17.25 6.00 -9.40
CA LYS A 68 -17.46 6.96 -10.48
C LYS A 68 -16.53 8.17 -10.34
N ALA A 69 -16.11 8.75 -11.45
CA ALA A 69 -15.33 9.97 -11.46
C ALA A 69 -16.02 11.10 -10.67
N GLY A 70 -15.25 11.82 -9.87
CA GLY A 70 -15.74 12.89 -9.00
C GLY A 70 -16.30 12.43 -7.65
N SER A 71 -16.34 11.12 -7.36
CA SER A 71 -16.61 10.64 -6.00
C SER A 71 -15.41 10.88 -5.10
N THR A 72 -15.67 11.23 -3.84
CA THR A 72 -14.61 11.22 -2.83
C THR A 72 -14.22 9.78 -2.50
N LEU A 73 -12.92 9.51 -2.40
CA LEU A 73 -12.40 8.22 -1.97
C LEU A 73 -12.24 8.14 -0.43
N THR A 74 -12.46 9.23 0.29
CA THR A 74 -12.42 9.25 1.76
C THR A 74 -13.55 8.41 2.34
N GLY A 75 -13.21 7.45 3.20
CA GLY A 75 -14.17 6.54 3.84
C GLY A 75 -14.51 5.29 3.04
N VAL A 76 -13.99 5.14 1.82
CA VAL A 76 -14.17 3.93 0.99
C VAL A 76 -13.29 2.78 1.50
N GLU A 77 -12.26 3.09 2.28
CA GLU A 77 -11.32 2.10 2.87
C GLU A 77 -12.04 1.02 3.70
N VAL A 78 -13.17 1.36 4.32
CA VAL A 78 -13.99 0.41 5.09
C VAL A 78 -14.57 -0.68 4.18
N GLN A 79 -14.97 -0.32 2.96
CA GLN A 79 -15.53 -1.24 1.97
C GLN A 79 -14.43 -2.17 1.42
N SER A 80 -13.30 -1.63 1.03
CA SER A 80 -12.15 -2.39 0.54
C SER A 80 -11.60 -3.33 1.61
N ALA A 81 -11.52 -2.91 2.86
CA ALA A 81 -11.13 -3.74 3.99
C ALA A 81 -12.13 -4.89 4.25
N ARG A 82 -13.42 -4.66 4.01
CA ARG A 82 -14.45 -5.70 4.07
C ARG A 82 -14.23 -6.74 2.97
N TYR A 83 -14.00 -6.30 1.73
CA TYR A 83 -13.75 -7.20 0.60
C TYR A 83 -12.50 -8.05 0.79
N ALA A 84 -11.43 -7.47 1.33
CA ALA A 84 -10.21 -8.20 1.65
C ALA A 84 -10.42 -9.39 2.61
N LYS A 85 -11.48 -9.35 3.44
CA LYS A 85 -11.89 -10.42 4.36
C LYS A 85 -12.84 -11.44 3.71
N GLY A 86 -13.49 -11.08 2.61
CA GLY A 86 -14.56 -11.86 1.97
C GLY A 86 -14.07 -12.92 0.99
N LEU A 87 -12.76 -13.12 0.83
CA LEU A 87 -12.23 -14.12 -0.10
C LEU A 87 -12.59 -15.54 0.32
N PRO A 88 -13.17 -16.40 -0.57
CA PRO A 88 -13.42 -17.81 -0.30
C PRO A 88 -12.16 -18.55 0.16
N GLU A 89 -12.27 -19.37 1.21
CA GLU A 89 -11.14 -20.11 1.78
C GLU A 89 -10.50 -21.10 0.82
N SER A 90 -11.29 -21.61 -0.13
CA SER A 90 -10.84 -22.54 -1.17
C SER A 90 -9.85 -21.95 -2.17
N LEU A 91 -9.75 -20.62 -2.25
CA LEU A 91 -8.87 -19.95 -3.20
C LEU A 91 -7.47 -19.71 -2.63
N PRO A 92 -6.42 -19.89 -3.43
CA PRO A 92 -5.06 -19.60 -2.99
C PRO A 92 -4.90 -18.10 -2.73
N ALA A 93 -4.35 -17.74 -1.57
CA ALA A 93 -4.06 -16.37 -1.19
C ALA A 93 -2.68 -16.26 -0.56
N TRP A 94 -2.06 -15.09 -0.68
CA TRP A 94 -0.80 -14.78 -0.01
C TRP A 94 -1.00 -14.64 1.49
N LEU A 95 -2.05 -13.92 1.87
CA LEU A 95 -2.46 -13.68 3.26
C LEU A 95 -3.97 -13.55 3.36
N ARG A 96 -4.50 -13.72 4.56
CA ARG A 96 -5.89 -13.48 4.92
C ARG A 96 -5.97 -12.67 6.22
N PRO A 97 -6.59 -11.47 6.20
CA PRO A 97 -7.20 -10.79 5.04
C PRO A 97 -6.18 -10.43 3.96
N LEU A 98 -6.64 -10.14 2.73
CA LEU A 98 -5.78 -9.75 1.63
C LEU A 98 -5.00 -8.47 1.97
N PRO A 99 -3.69 -8.45 1.72
CA PRO A 99 -2.81 -7.37 2.22
C PRO A 99 -2.92 -6.06 1.45
N PHE A 100 -3.45 -6.05 0.23
CA PHE A 100 -3.50 -4.85 -0.60
C PHE A 100 -4.92 -4.45 -0.94
N SER A 101 -5.24 -3.17 -0.76
CA SER A 101 -6.50 -2.59 -1.18
C SER A 101 -6.27 -1.32 -1.98
N TYR A 102 -7.05 -1.17 -3.05
CA TYR A 102 -7.11 0.05 -3.84
C TYR A 102 -8.53 0.56 -3.90
N GLU A 103 -8.66 1.87 -3.92
CA GLU A 103 -9.87 2.60 -4.26
C GLU A 103 -9.54 3.52 -5.44
N SER A 104 -10.30 3.43 -6.55
CA SER A 104 -10.00 4.22 -7.74
C SER A 104 -11.24 4.75 -8.44
N THR A 105 -11.13 5.97 -8.93
CA THR A 105 -12.11 6.59 -9.85
C THR A 105 -11.66 6.51 -11.31
N GLY A 106 -10.48 5.91 -11.57
CA GLY A 106 -9.81 5.99 -12.87
C GLY A 106 -9.09 7.32 -13.13
N ILE A 107 -9.20 8.29 -12.21
CA ILE A 107 -8.48 9.58 -12.23
C ILE A 107 -7.64 9.69 -10.96
N GLU A 108 -8.23 9.40 -9.82
CA GLU A 108 -7.59 9.37 -8.52
C GLU A 108 -7.55 7.93 -8.03
N THR A 109 -6.43 7.52 -7.46
CA THR A 109 -6.24 6.18 -6.92
C THR A 109 -5.62 6.29 -5.54
N HIS A 110 -6.24 5.60 -4.57
CA HIS A 110 -5.70 5.39 -3.23
C HIS A 110 -5.24 3.95 -3.06
N PHE A 111 -4.23 3.76 -2.25
CA PHE A 111 -3.65 2.46 -1.92
C PHE A 111 -3.49 2.30 -0.42
N THR A 112 -3.93 1.17 0.10
CA THR A 112 -3.72 0.75 1.48
C THR A 112 -2.89 -0.51 1.51
N GLN A 113 -1.76 -0.48 2.24
CA GLN A 113 -0.91 -1.63 2.49
C GLN A 113 -1.20 -2.19 3.87
N GLY A 114 -1.92 -3.31 3.93
CA GLY A 114 -2.28 -3.97 5.18
C GLY A 114 -1.10 -4.58 5.96
N LEU A 115 0.08 -4.65 5.34
CA LEU A 115 1.33 -5.10 6.00
C LEU A 115 1.99 -3.98 6.83
N ASP A 116 1.56 -2.73 6.66
CA ASP A 116 2.05 -1.62 7.47
C ASP A 116 1.61 -1.79 8.93
N PRO A 117 2.46 -1.45 9.92
CA PRO A 117 2.06 -1.43 11.33
C PRO A 117 0.86 -0.52 11.61
N HIS A 118 0.69 0.51 10.81
CA HIS A 118 -0.44 1.44 10.85
C HIS A 118 -1.01 1.65 9.44
N PRO A 119 -1.79 0.70 8.92
CA PRO A 119 -2.33 0.77 7.57
C PRO A 119 -3.22 2.01 7.39
N ARG A 120 -3.01 2.72 6.30
CA ARG A 120 -3.86 3.85 5.91
C ARG A 120 -3.85 4.05 4.41
N ALA A 121 -4.95 4.55 3.86
CA ALA A 121 -5.05 4.92 2.46
C ALA A 121 -4.12 6.10 2.14
N ARG A 122 -3.42 5.99 1.02
CA ARG A 122 -2.51 7.01 0.49
C ARG A 122 -2.80 7.21 -0.98
N SER A 123 -2.85 8.44 -1.44
CA SER A 123 -2.93 8.73 -2.87
C SER A 123 -1.67 8.24 -3.58
N VAL A 124 -1.85 7.56 -4.70
CA VAL A 124 -0.77 7.06 -5.57
C VAL A 124 -0.99 7.56 -7.00
N PHE A 125 0.09 7.79 -7.74
CA PHE A 125 0.02 8.32 -9.12
C PHE A 125 -0.37 7.25 -10.14
N ALA A 126 -0.11 5.98 -9.83
CA ALA A 126 -0.41 4.84 -10.69
C ALA A 126 -0.62 3.60 -9.85
N PHE A 127 -1.24 2.56 -10.40
CA PHE A 127 -1.24 1.23 -9.79
C PHE A 127 0.20 0.70 -9.72
N HIS A 128 0.52 0.03 -8.62
CA HIS A 128 1.82 -0.65 -8.51
C HIS A 128 1.91 -1.77 -9.53
N ARG A 129 3.11 -1.99 -10.05
CA ARG A 129 3.39 -3.16 -10.90
C ARG A 129 3.28 -4.45 -10.09
N PRO A 130 2.89 -5.57 -10.71
CA PRO A 130 2.87 -6.87 -10.03
C PRO A 130 4.19 -7.22 -9.34
N GLU A 131 5.33 -6.88 -9.97
CA GLU A 131 6.67 -7.12 -9.42
C GLU A 131 6.90 -6.35 -8.12
N THR A 132 6.41 -5.11 -8.05
CA THR A 132 6.53 -4.27 -6.86
C THR A 132 5.74 -4.86 -5.69
N LEU A 133 4.50 -5.28 -5.93
CA LEU A 133 3.69 -5.91 -4.89
C LEU A 133 4.24 -7.30 -4.52
N ALA A 134 4.74 -8.07 -5.49
CA ALA A 134 5.42 -9.34 -5.22
C ALA A 134 6.64 -9.16 -4.32
N ALA A 135 7.45 -8.13 -4.55
CA ALA A 135 8.60 -7.82 -3.71
C ALA A 135 8.17 -7.50 -2.26
N LEU A 136 7.05 -6.79 -2.05
CA LEU A 136 6.51 -6.53 -0.71
C LEU A 136 6.06 -7.82 -0.01
N LEU A 137 5.57 -8.81 -0.76
CA LEU A 137 5.12 -10.10 -0.22
C LEU A 137 6.27 -11.05 0.12
N GLN A 138 7.43 -10.95 -0.53
CA GLN A 138 8.59 -11.83 -0.30
C GLN A 138 9.16 -11.72 1.11
N TYR A 139 8.93 -10.61 1.80
CA TYR A 139 9.41 -10.39 3.18
C TYR A 139 8.45 -10.93 4.25
N LEU A 140 7.40 -11.65 3.85
CA LEU A 140 6.55 -12.33 4.82
C LEU A 140 7.31 -13.54 5.39
N PRO A 141 7.22 -13.80 6.71
CA PRO A 141 7.78 -15.03 7.27
C PRO A 141 7.16 -16.24 6.60
N ALA A 142 7.95 -17.24 6.26
CA ALA A 142 7.56 -18.48 5.56
C ALA A 142 6.51 -19.33 6.32
N SER A 143 6.22 -19.01 7.56
CA SER A 143 5.16 -19.64 8.36
C SER A 143 3.87 -18.85 8.16
N GLY A 144 2.82 -19.53 7.71
CA GLY A 144 1.46 -18.97 7.55
C GLY A 144 0.84 -18.47 8.85
N ALA A 145 1.46 -17.47 9.46
CA ALA A 145 0.91 -16.78 10.60
C ALA A 145 -0.29 -15.95 10.10
N ASN A 146 -1.48 -16.37 10.50
CA ASN A 146 -2.68 -15.56 10.37
C ASN A 146 -2.40 -14.16 10.96
N LEU A 147 -2.56 -13.12 10.16
CA LEU A 147 -2.65 -11.77 10.69
C LEU A 147 -3.77 -11.76 11.75
N PRO A 148 -3.55 -11.20 12.94
CA PRO A 148 -4.60 -11.14 13.94
C PRO A 148 -5.82 -10.43 13.35
N SER A 149 -6.92 -11.18 13.25
CA SER A 149 -8.22 -10.68 12.83
C SER A 149 -8.66 -9.64 13.85
N GLY A 150 -8.65 -8.36 13.48
CA GLY A 150 -9.28 -7.34 14.31
C GLY A 150 -8.43 -6.18 14.79
N ALA A 151 -7.43 -5.73 14.06
CA ALA A 151 -6.81 -4.44 14.35
C ALA A 151 -7.74 -3.27 13.96
N VAL A 152 -8.90 -3.20 14.61
CA VAL A 152 -9.57 -1.92 14.87
C VAL A 152 -8.85 -1.37 16.10
N HIS A 153 -7.97 -0.41 15.91
CA HIS A 153 -7.21 0.19 16.98
C HIS A 153 -8.11 0.99 17.94
N THR A 154 -8.54 0.35 19.01
CA THR A 154 -8.73 1.01 20.28
C THR A 154 -7.44 0.77 21.08
N GLY A 155 -6.68 1.81 21.26
CA GLY A 155 -5.44 2.02 21.99
C GLY A 155 -4.96 0.97 23.00
N THR A 156 -4.53 -0.19 22.57
CA THR A 156 -3.89 -1.17 23.45
C THR A 156 -2.63 -1.72 22.77
N GLU A 157 -1.56 -1.80 23.53
CA GLU A 157 -0.21 -2.16 23.11
C GLU A 157 -0.15 -3.46 22.28
N VAL A 158 0.50 -3.38 21.11
CA VAL A 158 0.86 -4.55 20.31
C VAL A 158 1.95 -5.32 21.05
N PRO A 159 1.83 -6.66 21.25
CA PRO A 159 2.89 -7.43 21.89
C PRO A 159 4.19 -7.28 21.12
N SER A 160 5.24 -6.87 21.81
CA SER A 160 6.61 -6.76 21.33
C SER A 160 7.09 -8.15 20.89
N GLY A 161 7.08 -8.46 19.60
CA GLY A 161 7.57 -9.76 19.10
C GLY A 161 7.16 -10.18 17.71
N THR A 162 6.16 -9.59 17.08
CA THR A 162 5.81 -9.90 15.70
C THR A 162 6.42 -8.85 14.77
N HIS A 163 7.66 -9.08 14.37
CA HIS A 163 8.30 -8.34 13.29
C HIS A 163 7.60 -8.66 11.96
N PHE A 164 6.41 -8.13 11.76
CA PHE A 164 5.85 -7.98 10.43
C PHE A 164 6.63 -6.88 9.72
N GLY A 165 7.64 -7.30 8.99
CA GLY A 165 8.07 -6.58 7.87
C GLY A 165 9.03 -5.42 8.05
N ALA A 166 10.31 -5.72 7.99
CA ALA A 166 11.32 -4.82 7.42
C ALA A 166 11.01 -4.40 5.95
N SER A 167 9.83 -4.74 5.41
CA SER A 167 9.46 -4.55 4.01
C SER A 167 8.61 -3.30 3.76
N THR A 168 7.92 -2.77 4.76
CA THR A 168 7.11 -1.57 4.54
C THR A 168 7.95 -0.30 4.70
N PHE A 169 7.57 0.76 3.99
CA PHE A 169 8.23 2.05 4.10
C PHE A 169 8.29 2.55 5.55
N LEU A 170 7.19 2.41 6.29
CA LEU A 170 7.13 2.84 7.69
C LEU A 170 8.06 2.04 8.59
N THR A 171 8.12 0.71 8.45
CA THR A 171 9.05 -0.11 9.24
C THR A 171 10.51 0.20 8.93
N ARG A 172 10.84 0.47 7.65
CA ARG A 172 12.19 0.90 7.29
C ARG A 172 12.53 2.26 7.86
N LEU A 173 11.60 3.21 7.88
CA LEU A 173 11.78 4.50 8.57
C LEU A 173 12.07 4.32 10.07
N GLN A 174 11.38 3.39 10.72
CA GLN A 174 11.57 3.09 12.15
C GLN A 174 12.90 2.41 12.45
N THR A 175 13.49 1.75 11.47
CA THR A 175 14.76 1.00 11.59
C THR A 175 15.92 1.65 10.83
N MET A 176 15.78 2.91 10.40
CA MET A 176 16.85 3.62 9.69
C MET A 176 18.12 3.69 10.52
N PRO A 177 19.30 3.53 9.89
CA PRO A 177 20.58 3.68 10.58
C PRO A 177 20.76 5.11 11.08
N GLN A 178 21.54 5.26 12.15
CA GLN A 178 21.86 6.58 12.70
C GLN A 178 22.42 7.51 11.63
N LEU A 179 22.11 8.80 11.78
CA LEU A 179 22.65 9.85 10.91
C LEU A 179 24.17 9.98 11.15
N LEU A 180 24.93 9.88 10.06
CA LEU A 180 26.33 10.27 10.07
C LEU A 180 26.38 11.81 10.08
N GLU A 181 26.99 12.40 11.10
CA GLU A 181 26.95 13.84 11.34
C GLU A 181 28.13 14.59 10.73
N ASP A 182 29.15 13.85 10.26
CA ASP A 182 30.34 14.43 9.69
C ASP A 182 30.01 15.36 8.50
N GLY A 183 30.49 16.59 8.59
CA GLY A 183 30.23 17.63 7.57
C GLY A 183 28.86 18.30 7.64
N LEU A 184 28.01 17.93 8.60
CA LEU A 184 26.71 18.58 8.83
C LEU A 184 26.82 19.65 9.93
N TRP A 185 26.11 20.74 9.73
CA TRP A 185 25.96 21.75 10.79
C TRP A 185 24.89 21.32 11.80
N PRO A 186 24.96 21.80 13.07
CA PRO A 186 24.00 21.43 14.12
C PRO A 186 22.52 21.63 13.73
N ALA A 187 22.21 22.73 13.00
CA ALA A 187 20.86 22.98 12.52
C ALA A 187 20.38 21.96 11.47
N GLN A 188 21.28 21.46 10.62
CA GLN A 188 20.99 20.43 9.62
C GLN A 188 20.77 19.07 10.30
N ILE A 189 21.61 18.71 11.26
CA ILE A 189 21.49 17.50 12.07
C ILE A 189 20.13 17.47 12.76
N THR A 190 19.77 18.55 13.46
CA THR A 190 18.48 18.69 14.13
C THR A 190 17.31 18.55 13.17
N ALA A 191 17.39 19.22 12.00
CA ALA A 191 16.33 19.16 11.00
C ALA A 191 16.12 17.74 10.46
N ILE A 192 17.20 17.03 10.09
CA ILE A 192 17.13 15.67 9.57
C ILE A 192 16.58 14.72 10.62
N ARG A 193 17.13 14.73 11.84
CA ARG A 193 16.69 13.85 12.94
C ARG A 193 15.21 14.04 13.29
N ASN A 194 14.76 15.30 13.40
CA ASN A 194 13.37 15.59 13.72
C ASN A 194 12.42 15.16 12.60
N LEU A 195 12.83 15.32 11.35
CA LEU A 195 12.05 14.88 10.19
C LEU A 195 11.93 13.34 10.15
N GLU A 196 13.04 12.62 10.33
CA GLU A 196 13.04 11.16 10.38
C GLU A 196 12.18 10.65 11.55
N ALA A 197 12.32 11.20 12.74
CA ALA A 197 11.50 10.86 13.90
C ALA A 197 10.00 11.15 13.66
N SER A 198 9.68 12.25 13.00
CA SER A 198 8.30 12.60 12.64
C SER A 198 7.69 11.60 11.68
N LEU A 199 8.43 11.22 10.62
CA LEU A 199 7.97 10.23 9.65
C LEU A 199 7.88 8.82 10.27
N ALA A 200 8.85 8.42 11.09
CA ALA A 200 8.80 7.15 11.83
C ALA A 200 7.62 7.07 12.79
N ALA A 201 7.18 8.21 13.34
CA ALA A 201 5.95 8.34 14.12
C ALA A 201 4.68 8.43 13.25
N ASN A 202 4.76 8.05 11.98
CA ASN A 202 3.67 8.04 11.01
C ASN A 202 2.98 9.42 10.80
N LYS A 203 3.72 10.51 10.95
CA LYS A 203 3.26 11.86 10.62
C LYS A 203 3.61 12.17 9.16
N PRO A 204 2.63 12.24 8.24
CA PRO A 204 2.89 12.27 6.79
C PRO A 204 3.39 13.62 6.28
N ARG A 205 3.37 14.65 7.11
CA ARG A 205 3.76 16.02 6.75
C ARG A 205 4.61 16.62 7.86
N ALA A 206 5.67 17.32 7.47
CA ALA A 206 6.52 18.07 8.37
C ALA A 206 6.89 19.42 7.72
N LEU A 207 7.05 20.43 8.53
CA LEU A 207 7.58 21.72 8.13
C LEU A 207 8.97 21.89 8.73
N ILE A 208 9.96 22.18 7.87
CA ILE A 208 11.31 22.52 8.30
C ILE A 208 11.55 23.98 8.00
N GLN A 209 11.73 24.79 9.05
CA GLN A 209 12.07 26.21 8.92
C GLN A 209 13.56 26.39 9.21
N MET A 210 14.28 26.95 8.26
CA MET A 210 15.72 27.21 8.35
C MET A 210 16.05 28.58 7.79
N ALA A 211 17.02 29.26 8.39
CA ALA A 211 17.48 30.58 7.96
C ALA A 211 18.08 30.54 6.54
N THR A 212 18.13 31.69 5.88
CA THR A 212 18.86 31.85 4.61
C THR A 212 20.34 31.57 4.85
N GLY A 213 20.99 30.84 3.94
CA GLY A 213 22.41 30.47 4.08
C GLY A 213 22.67 29.25 4.99
N SER A 214 21.69 28.70 5.71
CA SER A 214 21.87 27.56 6.61
C SER A 214 22.03 26.19 5.92
N GLY A 215 22.12 26.17 4.58
CA GLY A 215 22.29 24.92 3.82
C GLY A 215 21.00 24.11 3.64
N LYS A 216 19.84 24.75 3.50
CA LYS A 216 18.53 24.10 3.28
C LYS A 216 18.56 23.05 2.18
N THR A 217 19.15 23.39 1.03
CA THR A 217 19.24 22.46 -0.12
C THR A 217 20.05 21.23 0.23
N TYR A 218 21.18 21.40 0.90
CA TYR A 218 22.02 20.28 1.33
C TYR A 218 21.28 19.38 2.35
N THR A 219 20.56 19.98 3.30
CA THR A 219 19.70 19.27 4.25
C THR A 219 18.64 18.42 3.52
N ALA A 220 17.95 19.02 2.53
CA ALA A 220 16.93 18.33 1.75
C ALA A 220 17.52 17.17 0.94
N ILE A 221 18.66 17.38 0.26
CA ILE A 221 19.34 16.33 -0.51
C ILE A 221 19.80 15.20 0.40
N SER A 222 20.40 15.50 1.53
CA SER A 222 20.86 14.50 2.51
C SER A 222 19.70 13.65 3.03
N PHE A 223 18.58 14.28 3.34
CA PHE A 223 17.38 13.57 3.77
C PHE A 223 16.80 12.69 2.65
N ILE A 224 16.62 13.22 1.44
CA ILE A 224 16.12 12.45 0.29
C ILE A 224 17.03 11.25 -0.01
N TYR A 225 18.35 11.45 0.00
CA TYR A 225 19.31 10.37 -0.19
C TYR A 225 19.12 9.26 0.85
N ARG A 226 18.95 9.63 2.12
CA ARG A 226 18.74 8.65 3.19
C ARG A 226 17.44 7.89 3.03
N LEU A 227 16.34 8.56 2.64
CA LEU A 227 15.07 7.89 2.34
C LEU A 227 15.22 6.90 1.18
N ILE A 228 15.85 7.29 0.07
CA ILE A 228 16.04 6.41 -1.08
C ILE A 228 16.91 5.21 -0.73
N LYS A 229 17.93 5.41 0.12
CA LYS A 229 18.90 4.35 0.44
C LYS A 229 18.43 3.38 1.52
N PHE A 230 17.68 3.84 2.49
CA PHE A 230 17.40 3.06 3.71
C PHE A 230 15.90 2.84 3.98
N ALA A 231 15.00 3.63 3.39
CA ALA A 231 13.56 3.49 3.52
C ALA A 231 12.91 3.09 2.19
#